data_a9c29b11e2269a798c9641d5403248da
#
_entry.id   a9c29b11e2269a798c9641d5403248da
#
_cell.length_a   1.000
_cell.length_b   1.000
_cell.length_c   1.000
_cell.angle_alpha   90.00
_cell.angle_beta   90.00
_cell.angle_gamma   90.00
#
_symmetry.space_group_name_H-M   'P 1'
#
loop_
_entity.id
_entity.type
_entity.pdbx_description
1 polymer ?
#
loop_
_entity_poly.entity_id
_entity_poly.type
_entity_poly.pdbx_seq_one_letter_code
_entity_poly.pdbx_strand_id
1 'polypeptide(L)'
;LVAVELGHTDSDDTTCLHVPSIRLVVAGDAAYNDVHLYLTESPGEKRKAWLAALDRIGSLGPRAVVAGHKRPGLPDEPAIVEQTRRYILDFERVDAGTSTALELYHGMLELHPDRVNRGALWGSARAAKA
;
A
#
# COMPACT_ATOMS: atom_id res chain seq x y z
N LEU A 1 13.37 -3.90 19.72
CA LEU A 1 12.40 -3.00 19.10
C LEU A 1 13.13 -1.83 18.45
N VAL A 2 12.96 -1.66 17.16
CA VAL A 2 13.66 -0.64 16.39
C VAL A 2 12.65 0.12 15.52
N ALA A 3 12.69 1.45 15.60
CA ALA A 3 11.96 2.30 14.66
C ALA A 3 12.78 2.41 13.36
N VAL A 4 12.16 2.12 12.23
CA VAL A 4 12.80 2.17 10.92
C VAL A 4 12.12 3.25 10.09
N GLU A 5 12.89 4.23 9.65
CA GLU A 5 12.37 5.29 8.78
C GLU A 5 12.09 4.74 7.39
N LEU A 6 10.91 5.02 6.87
CA LEU A 6 10.47 4.55 5.55
C LEU A 6 10.39 5.66 4.51
N GLY A 7 10.33 6.92 4.94
CA GLY A 7 10.07 8.04 4.05
C GLY A 7 8.58 8.10 3.67
N HIS A 8 8.30 8.35 2.40
CA HIS A 8 6.91 8.43 1.94
C HIS A 8 6.31 7.04 1.75
N THR A 9 5.11 6.84 2.30
CA THR A 9 4.23 5.71 2.03
C THR A 9 2.87 6.26 1.60
N ASP A 10 1.81 6.10 2.39
CA ASP A 10 0.54 6.78 2.10
C ASP A 10 0.58 8.27 2.43
N SER A 11 1.54 8.69 3.25
CA SER A 11 1.86 10.07 3.58
C SER A 11 3.37 10.21 3.77
N ASP A 12 3.86 11.45 3.95
CA ASP A 12 5.28 11.71 4.15
C ASP A 12 5.76 11.34 5.55
N ASP A 13 7.07 11.09 5.66
CA ASP A 13 7.79 10.92 6.93
C ASP A 13 7.23 9.80 7.82
N THR A 14 7.00 8.64 7.22
CA THR A 14 6.48 7.48 7.95
C THR A 14 7.59 6.59 8.49
N THR A 15 7.24 5.79 9.50
CA THR A 15 8.13 4.81 10.11
C THR A 15 7.40 3.49 10.29
N CYS A 16 8.14 2.40 10.43
CA CYS A 16 7.61 1.14 10.93
C CYS A 16 8.37 0.72 12.19
N LEU A 17 7.78 -0.21 12.93
CA LEU A 17 8.46 -0.82 14.08
C LEU A 17 8.94 -2.21 13.70
N HIS A 18 10.21 -2.49 13.95
CA HIS A 18 10.80 -3.80 13.73
C HIS A 18 11.14 -4.43 15.08
N VAL A 19 10.66 -5.65 15.30
CA VAL A 19 10.94 -6.45 16.48
C VAL A 19 11.75 -7.67 16.04
N PRO A 20 13.10 -7.57 15.98
CA PRO A 20 13.93 -8.63 15.39
C PRO A 20 13.82 -9.98 16.10
N SER A 21 13.65 -9.96 17.41
CA SER A 21 13.61 -11.20 18.23
C SER A 21 12.46 -12.14 17.85
N ILE A 22 11.37 -11.61 17.33
CA ILE A 22 10.20 -12.39 16.89
C ILE A 22 9.93 -12.21 15.39
N ARG A 23 10.82 -11.54 14.68
CA ARG A 23 10.73 -11.27 13.24
C ARG A 23 9.40 -10.63 12.86
N LEU A 24 8.97 -9.64 13.65
CA LEU A 24 7.73 -8.88 13.45
C LEU A 24 8.04 -7.50 12.90
N VAL A 25 7.25 -7.07 11.93
CA VAL A 25 7.21 -5.66 11.50
C VAL A 25 5.79 -5.14 11.70
N VAL A 26 5.67 -4.05 12.45
CA VAL A 26 4.42 -3.29 12.53
C VAL A 26 4.55 -2.17 11.52
N ALA A 27 3.93 -2.38 10.36
CA ALA A 27 4.16 -1.53 9.20
C ALA A 27 3.33 -0.23 9.21
N GLY A 28 2.28 -0.16 10.04
CA GLY A 28 1.36 0.96 9.97
C GLY A 28 0.77 1.07 8.57
N ASP A 29 0.58 2.28 8.10
CA ASP A 29 -0.06 2.53 6.82
C ASP A 29 0.86 2.32 5.60
N ALA A 30 2.07 1.79 5.82
CA ALA A 30 2.94 1.39 4.73
C ALA A 30 2.45 0.11 4.03
N ALA A 31 1.74 -0.77 4.74
CA ALA A 31 1.20 -2.00 4.20
C ALA A 31 -0.31 -2.10 4.46
N TYR A 32 -1.01 -2.58 3.46
CA TYR A 32 -2.47 -2.75 3.48
C TYR A 32 -2.79 -4.23 3.31
N ASN A 33 -3.74 -4.72 4.11
CA ASN A 33 -4.13 -6.12 4.09
C ASN A 33 -5.57 -6.27 3.59
N ASP A 34 -5.70 -6.46 2.27
CA ASP A 34 -6.98 -6.64 1.56
C ASP A 34 -7.91 -5.42 1.65
N VAL A 35 -7.31 -4.25 1.70
CA VAL A 35 -7.99 -2.95 1.71
C VAL A 35 -7.44 -2.13 0.53
N HIS A 36 -8.32 -1.39 -0.17
CA HIS A 36 -7.86 -0.46 -1.19
C HIS A 36 -6.95 0.60 -0.59
N LEU A 37 -5.83 0.88 -1.26
CA LEU A 37 -4.83 1.82 -0.76
C LEU A 37 -5.33 3.27 -0.87
N TYR A 38 -4.94 4.07 0.11
CA TYR A 38 -5.08 5.52 0.06
C TYR A 38 -3.88 6.09 -0.72
N LEU A 39 -4.11 6.45 -1.98
CA LEU A 39 -3.06 6.98 -2.86
C LEU A 39 -3.25 8.47 -3.17
N THR A 40 -4.15 9.13 -2.45
CA THR A 40 -4.49 10.53 -2.69
C THR A 40 -3.29 11.47 -2.52
N GLU A 41 -2.39 11.15 -1.58
CA GLU A 41 -1.18 11.93 -1.32
C GLU A 41 0.06 11.37 -2.00
N SER A 42 -0.11 10.41 -2.91
CA SER A 42 0.99 9.69 -3.54
C SER A 42 0.96 9.81 -5.07
N PRO A 43 1.27 10.97 -5.63
CA PRO A 43 1.47 11.09 -7.09
C PRO A 43 2.74 10.35 -7.53
N GLY A 44 2.97 10.25 -8.82
CA GLY A 44 3.98 9.40 -9.45
C GLY A 44 5.29 9.18 -8.70
N GLU A 45 6.05 10.25 -8.40
CA GLU A 45 7.32 10.13 -7.69
C GLU A 45 7.14 9.62 -6.25
N LYS A 46 6.04 9.99 -5.61
CA LYS A 46 5.72 9.52 -4.27
C LYS A 46 5.37 8.03 -4.26
N ARG A 47 4.73 7.53 -5.32
CA ARG A 47 4.47 6.08 -5.43
C ARG A 47 5.78 5.29 -5.58
N LYS A 48 6.75 5.82 -6.31
CA LYS A 48 8.09 5.19 -6.38
C LYS A 48 8.76 5.13 -5.00
N ALA A 49 8.65 6.20 -4.22
CA ALA A 49 9.18 6.23 -2.87
C ALA A 49 8.49 5.18 -1.98
N TRP A 50 7.17 5.01 -2.13
CA TRP A 50 6.44 3.97 -1.40
C TRP A 50 6.90 2.56 -1.78
N LEU A 51 7.15 2.30 -3.06
CA LEU A 51 7.70 1.01 -3.50
C LEU A 51 9.07 0.75 -2.84
N ALA A 52 9.93 1.76 -2.74
CA ALA A 52 11.22 1.63 -2.06
C ALA A 52 11.05 1.34 -0.56
N ALA A 53 10.05 1.95 0.08
CA ALA A 53 9.72 1.68 1.48
C ALA A 53 9.30 0.21 1.68
N LEU A 54 8.49 -0.32 0.77
CA LEU A 54 8.08 -1.73 0.81
C LEU A 54 9.28 -2.66 0.62
N ASP A 55 10.22 -2.32 -0.24
CA ASP A 55 11.47 -3.08 -0.39
C ASP A 55 12.25 -3.08 0.91
N ARG A 56 12.31 -1.98 1.61
CA ARG A 56 12.99 -1.87 2.89
C ARG A 56 12.35 -2.78 3.93
N ILE A 57 11.01 -2.78 4.03
CA ILE A 57 10.30 -3.70 4.93
C ILE A 57 10.63 -5.16 4.57
N GLY A 58 10.56 -5.52 3.30
CA GLY A 58 10.89 -6.87 2.85
C GLY A 58 12.31 -7.30 3.20
N SER A 59 13.27 -6.37 3.14
CA SER A 59 14.69 -6.66 3.46
C SER A 59 14.92 -6.98 4.93
N LEU A 60 13.98 -6.63 5.81
CA LEU A 60 14.05 -6.98 7.23
C LEU A 60 13.72 -8.47 7.47
N GLY A 61 13.22 -9.18 6.49
CA GLY A 61 12.91 -10.59 6.56
C GLY A 61 11.82 -10.95 7.56
N PRO A 62 10.68 -10.23 7.60
CA PRO A 62 9.68 -10.47 8.63
C PRO A 62 8.96 -11.81 8.42
N ARG A 63 8.54 -12.44 9.52
CA ARG A 63 7.64 -13.59 9.51
C ARG A 63 6.19 -13.17 9.71
N ALA A 64 5.96 -11.97 10.24
CA ALA A 64 4.64 -11.37 10.38
C ALA A 64 4.75 -9.87 10.09
N VAL A 65 3.73 -9.33 9.40
CA VAL A 65 3.64 -7.90 9.11
C VAL A 65 2.23 -7.44 9.48
N VAL A 66 2.16 -6.50 10.40
CA VAL A 66 0.90 -5.91 10.84
C VAL A 66 0.63 -4.66 10.01
N ALA A 67 -0.44 -4.68 9.24
CA ALA A 67 -0.88 -3.55 8.43
C ALA A 67 -1.64 -2.51 9.27
N GLY A 68 -1.60 -1.25 8.83
CA GLY A 68 -2.41 -0.20 9.41
C GLY A 68 -3.89 -0.33 9.05
N HIS A 69 -4.18 -0.88 7.88
CA HIS A 69 -5.54 -1.14 7.40
C HIS A 69 -5.65 -2.60 7.00
N LYS A 70 -6.61 -3.30 7.59
CA LYS A 70 -6.78 -4.74 7.39
C LYS A 70 -8.26 -5.13 7.37
N ARG A 71 -8.62 -6.00 6.42
CA ARG A 71 -9.94 -6.65 6.49
C ARG A 71 -9.99 -7.51 7.77
N PRO A 72 -11.03 -7.39 8.60
CA PRO A 72 -11.13 -8.16 9.84
C PRO A 72 -11.02 -9.66 9.60
N GLY A 73 -10.32 -10.35 10.50
CA GLY A 73 -10.20 -11.81 10.49
C GLY A 73 -9.05 -12.36 9.65
N LEU A 74 -8.33 -11.53 8.89
CA LEU A 74 -7.19 -12.01 8.12
C LEU A 74 -5.92 -12.09 8.96
N PRO A 75 -5.01 -13.04 8.65
CA PRO A 75 -3.74 -13.16 9.36
C PRO A 75 -2.76 -12.04 8.96
N ASP A 76 -1.75 -11.82 9.81
CA ASP A 76 -0.71 -10.83 9.58
C ASP A 76 0.47 -11.45 8.83
N GLU A 77 0.22 -11.87 7.59
CA GLU A 77 1.21 -12.55 6.78
C GLU A 77 2.19 -11.58 6.10
N PRO A 78 3.47 -11.95 5.95
CA PRO A 78 4.44 -11.09 5.27
C PRO A 78 4.11 -10.88 3.79
N ALA A 79 3.31 -11.74 3.20
CA ALA A 79 2.87 -11.61 1.80
C ALA A 79 2.15 -10.29 1.52
N ILE A 80 1.59 -9.62 2.54
CA ILE A 80 0.90 -8.34 2.34
C ILE A 80 1.84 -7.24 1.82
N VAL A 81 3.13 -7.34 2.08
CA VAL A 81 4.12 -6.39 1.56
C VAL A 81 4.13 -6.46 0.03
N GLU A 82 4.23 -7.68 -0.52
CA GLU A 82 4.21 -7.87 -1.98
C GLU A 82 2.83 -7.57 -2.57
N GLN A 83 1.77 -7.88 -1.87
CA GLN A 83 0.41 -7.56 -2.30
C GLN A 83 0.18 -6.05 -2.37
N THR A 84 0.73 -5.28 -1.42
CA THR A 84 0.68 -3.82 -1.44
C THR A 84 1.49 -3.28 -2.62
N ARG A 85 2.69 -3.81 -2.84
CA ARG A 85 3.52 -3.47 -3.99
C ARG A 85 2.76 -3.70 -5.30
N ARG A 86 2.16 -4.87 -5.46
CA ARG A 86 1.41 -5.23 -6.66
C ARG A 86 0.27 -4.25 -6.91
N TYR A 87 -0.43 -3.84 -5.86
CA TYR A 87 -1.52 -2.86 -5.98
C TYR A 87 -1.00 -1.52 -6.53
N ILE A 88 0.13 -1.04 -6.01
CA ILE A 88 0.70 0.23 -6.47
C ILE A 88 1.13 0.13 -7.95
N LEU A 89 1.76 -0.98 -8.34
CA LEU A 89 2.15 -1.20 -9.73
C LEU A 89 0.94 -1.31 -10.66
N ASP A 90 -0.12 -1.98 -10.23
CA ASP A 90 -1.37 -2.06 -10.98
C ASP A 90 -2.00 -0.68 -11.13
N PHE A 91 -2.02 0.13 -10.06
CA PHE A 91 -2.54 1.49 -10.11
C PHE A 91 -1.75 2.35 -11.10
N GLU A 92 -0.43 2.27 -11.09
CA GLU A 92 0.44 2.96 -12.05
C GLU A 92 0.08 2.60 -13.48
N ARG A 93 -0.08 1.31 -13.75
CA ARG A 93 -0.37 0.80 -15.08
C ARG A 93 -1.76 1.24 -15.56
N VAL A 94 -2.77 1.11 -14.71
CA VAL A 94 -4.15 1.49 -15.07
C VAL A 94 -4.26 3.00 -15.21
N ASP A 95 -3.59 3.77 -14.35
CA ASP A 95 -3.55 5.23 -14.44
C ASP A 95 -2.97 5.68 -15.78
N ALA A 96 -1.87 5.08 -16.21
CA ALA A 96 -1.24 5.41 -17.48
C ALA A 96 -2.13 5.09 -18.70
N GLY A 97 -2.99 4.09 -18.58
CA GLY A 97 -3.84 3.62 -19.68
C GLY A 97 -5.26 4.20 -19.68
N THR A 98 -5.60 5.09 -18.76
CA THR A 98 -6.94 5.65 -18.64
C THR A 98 -6.90 7.18 -18.63
N SER A 99 -8.03 7.81 -18.99
CA SER A 99 -8.14 9.26 -19.08
C SER A 99 -8.99 9.89 -17.97
N THR A 100 -9.91 9.13 -17.39
CA THR A 100 -10.84 9.66 -16.39
C THR A 100 -10.72 8.91 -15.06
N ALA A 101 -11.15 9.58 -13.98
CA ALA A 101 -11.18 8.95 -12.66
C ALA A 101 -12.09 7.71 -12.66
N LEU A 102 -13.21 7.75 -13.37
CA LEU A 102 -14.13 6.62 -13.43
C LEU A 102 -13.51 5.41 -14.14
N GLU A 103 -12.79 5.64 -15.23
CA GLU A 103 -12.07 4.58 -15.93
C GLU A 103 -11.00 3.93 -15.04
N LEU A 104 -10.22 4.76 -14.34
CA LEU A 104 -9.20 4.28 -13.42
C LEU A 104 -9.84 3.47 -12.28
N TYR A 105 -10.91 3.99 -11.69
CA TYR A 105 -11.66 3.32 -10.63
C TYR A 105 -12.14 1.93 -11.08
N HIS A 106 -12.80 1.85 -12.22
CA HIS A 106 -13.30 0.57 -12.74
C HIS A 106 -12.16 -0.40 -13.12
N GLY A 107 -11.08 0.12 -13.68
CA GLY A 107 -9.91 -0.71 -14.01
C GLY A 107 -9.30 -1.37 -12.78
N MET A 108 -9.19 -0.62 -11.69
CA MET A 108 -8.67 -1.17 -10.43
C MET A 108 -9.65 -2.14 -9.78
N LEU A 109 -10.97 -1.91 -9.89
CA LEU A 109 -11.96 -2.86 -9.37
C LEU A 109 -11.93 -4.20 -10.11
N GLU A 110 -11.64 -4.21 -11.41
CA GLU A 110 -11.48 -5.46 -12.16
C GLU A 110 -10.29 -6.28 -11.65
N LEU A 111 -9.20 -5.61 -11.30
CA LEU A 111 -7.99 -6.28 -10.81
C LEU A 111 -8.08 -6.65 -9.33
N HIS A 112 -8.82 -5.88 -8.54
CA HIS A 112 -8.93 -6.04 -7.09
C HIS A 112 -10.40 -5.99 -6.64
N PRO A 113 -11.23 -6.95 -7.09
CA PRO A 113 -12.68 -6.88 -6.87
C PRO A 113 -13.08 -7.09 -5.40
N ASP A 114 -12.26 -7.77 -4.62
CA ASP A 114 -12.62 -8.19 -3.26
C ASP A 114 -12.04 -7.32 -2.16
N ARG A 115 -11.13 -6.40 -2.48
CA ARG A 115 -10.59 -5.48 -1.46
C ARG A 115 -11.68 -4.59 -0.91
N VAL A 116 -11.62 -4.30 0.38
CA VAL A 116 -12.60 -3.43 1.04
C VAL A 116 -12.18 -1.96 0.93
N ASN A 117 -13.10 -1.06 1.29
CA ASN A 117 -12.91 0.40 1.25
C ASN A 117 -12.76 0.96 -0.17
N ARG A 118 -13.79 0.79 -0.97
CA ARG A 118 -13.83 1.35 -2.32
C ARG A 118 -13.79 2.88 -2.33
N GLY A 119 -14.18 3.53 -1.23
CA GLY A 119 -14.09 4.99 -1.10
C GLY A 119 -12.66 5.51 -1.18
N ALA A 120 -11.71 4.78 -0.61
CA ALA A 120 -10.29 5.13 -0.74
C ALA A 120 -9.82 5.04 -2.19
N LEU A 121 -10.24 4.01 -2.92
CA LEU A 121 -9.93 3.89 -4.34
C LEU A 121 -10.52 5.04 -5.15
N TRP A 122 -11.78 5.40 -4.89
CA TRP A 122 -12.41 6.51 -5.60
C TRP A 122 -11.68 7.83 -5.35
N GLY A 123 -11.32 8.12 -4.09
CA GLY A 123 -10.53 9.29 -3.75
C GLY A 123 -9.16 9.31 -4.44
N SER A 124 -8.49 8.15 -4.48
CA SER A 124 -7.21 8.00 -5.16
C SER A 124 -7.32 8.24 -6.67
N ALA A 125 -8.37 7.69 -7.30
CA ALA A 125 -8.60 7.86 -8.73
C ALA A 125 -8.89 9.33 -9.09
N ARG A 126 -9.68 10.01 -8.27
CA ARG A 126 -9.97 11.44 -8.46
C ARG A 126 -8.70 12.29 -8.34
N ALA A 127 -7.86 12.00 -7.34
CA ALA A 127 -6.62 12.73 -7.16
C ALA A 127 -5.66 12.53 -8.34
N ALA A 128 -5.56 11.31 -8.85
CA ALA A 128 -4.68 10.99 -9.98
C ALA A 128 -5.11 11.68 -11.27
N LYS A 129 -6.40 11.96 -11.44
CA LYS A 129 -6.95 12.58 -12.66
C LYS A 129 -7.38 14.05 -12.46
N ALA A 130 -7.01 14.63 -11.36
CA ALA A 130 -7.32 16.04 -11.08
C ALA A 130 -6.55 17.01 -11.99
#